data_79d0563f0a059b671d5eecb71776fff1
#
_entry.id   79d0563f0a059b671d5eecb71776fff1
#
_cell.length_a   1.000
_cell.length_b   1.000
_cell.length_c   1.000
_cell.angle_alpha   90.00
_cell.angle_beta   90.00
_cell.angle_gamma   90.00
#
_symmetry.space_group_name_H-M   'P 1'
#
loop_
_entity.id
_entity.type
_entity.pdbx_description
1 polymer ?
#
loop_
_entity_poly.entity_id
_entity_poly.type
_entity_poly.pdbx_seq_one_letter_code
_entity_poly.pdbx_strand_id
1 'polypeptide(L)'
;MVWETVRLALRSVRRNALRSFLTLLGIVIGVAAVIAMITIGSGTTEKVKQDIGKLGSNLLVVQPLRPVRGGGTNFTPRTLSQQDHEGLYEELENVIAVSAAAQRTVRVVNGPDNLAVQVTGTDTDYFIARDWNASLGRLFTDAEARGGANVCLIGETVRSQF
;
A
#
# COMPACT_ATOMS: atom_id res chain seq x y z
N MET A 1 33.00 -49.35 22.59
CA MET A 1 32.92 -48.27 23.61
C MET A 1 31.80 -47.29 23.33
N VAL A 2 31.70 -46.62 22.19
CA VAL A 2 30.65 -45.62 21.93
C VAL A 2 29.22 -46.17 22.03
N TRP A 3 28.98 -47.39 21.53
CA TRP A 3 27.67 -48.05 21.57
C TRP A 3 27.17 -48.37 22.98
N GLU A 4 28.05 -48.73 23.87
CA GLU A 4 27.71 -49.00 25.27
C GLU A 4 27.38 -47.72 26.01
N THR A 5 28.10 -46.64 25.76
CA THR A 5 27.83 -45.30 26.32
C THR A 5 26.44 -44.80 25.91
N VAL A 6 26.08 -44.93 24.62
CA VAL A 6 24.74 -44.59 24.12
C VAL A 6 23.66 -45.44 24.80
N ARG A 7 23.88 -46.71 24.96
CA ARG A 7 22.93 -47.64 25.61
C ARG A 7 22.72 -47.33 27.10
N LEU A 8 23.78 -46.93 27.79
CA LEU A 8 23.71 -46.47 29.19
C LEU A 8 22.98 -45.15 29.31
N ALA A 9 23.23 -44.19 28.39
CA ALA A 9 22.53 -42.92 28.34
C ALA A 9 21.01 -43.11 28.11
N LEU A 10 20.62 -43.98 27.14
CA LEU A 10 19.21 -44.29 26.90
C LEU A 10 18.54 -44.95 28.13
N ARG A 11 19.25 -45.80 28.83
CA ARG A 11 18.76 -46.44 30.05
C ARG A 11 18.56 -45.45 31.20
N SER A 12 19.47 -44.47 31.31
CA SER A 12 19.36 -43.38 32.29
C SER A 12 18.15 -42.48 32.01
N VAL A 13 17.91 -42.11 30.72
CA VAL A 13 16.74 -41.37 30.29
C VAL A 13 15.44 -42.11 30.62
N ARG A 14 15.38 -43.42 30.36
CA ARG A 14 14.20 -44.24 30.68
C ARG A 14 13.93 -44.37 32.19
N ARG A 15 14.96 -44.38 33.01
CA ARG A 15 14.81 -44.45 34.45
C ARG A 15 14.24 -43.20 35.09
N ASN A 16 14.42 -42.05 34.45
CA ASN A 16 13.88 -40.72 34.83
C ASN A 16 12.99 -40.12 33.74
N ALA A 17 12.11 -40.93 33.16
CA ALA A 17 11.34 -40.57 31.99
C ALA A 17 10.55 -39.24 32.12
N LEU A 18 9.96 -39.00 33.29
CA LEU A 18 9.19 -37.79 33.54
C LEU A 18 10.06 -36.52 33.48
N ARG A 19 11.26 -36.56 34.09
CA ARG A 19 12.19 -35.44 34.06
C ARG A 19 12.72 -35.18 32.65
N SER A 20 13.09 -36.25 31.95
CA SER A 20 13.59 -36.13 30.56
C SER A 20 12.51 -35.61 29.61
N PHE A 21 11.26 -36.05 29.80
CA PHE A 21 10.13 -35.58 29.04
C PHE A 21 9.88 -34.07 29.28
N LEU A 22 9.86 -33.65 30.54
CA LEU A 22 9.63 -32.23 30.89
C LEU A 22 10.75 -31.31 30.36
N THR A 23 12.01 -31.77 30.43
CA THR A 23 13.13 -30.98 29.88
C THR A 23 13.08 -30.88 28.36
N LEU A 24 12.81 -31.99 27.67
CA LEU A 24 12.62 -31.99 26.20
C LEU A 24 11.43 -31.13 25.78
N LEU A 25 10.32 -31.27 26.50
CA LEU A 25 9.12 -30.43 26.23
C LEU A 25 9.43 -28.94 26.37
N GLY A 26 10.17 -28.53 27.41
CA GLY A 26 10.59 -27.14 27.60
C GLY A 26 11.46 -26.63 26.45
N ILE A 27 12.41 -27.45 25.98
CA ILE A 27 13.26 -27.09 24.84
C ILE A 27 12.44 -26.95 23.55
N VAL A 28 11.54 -27.91 23.28
CA VAL A 28 10.69 -27.91 22.10
C VAL A 28 9.80 -26.65 22.08
N ILE A 29 9.15 -26.36 23.22
CA ILE A 29 8.31 -25.13 23.32
C ILE A 29 9.16 -23.88 23.15
N GLY A 30 10.33 -23.82 23.78
CA GLY A 30 11.22 -22.65 23.64
C GLY A 30 11.66 -22.41 22.19
N VAL A 31 12.11 -23.43 21.50
CA VAL A 31 12.52 -23.35 20.08
C VAL A 31 11.32 -23.02 19.18
N ALA A 32 10.18 -23.67 19.40
CA ALA A 32 8.97 -23.40 18.63
C ALA A 32 8.49 -21.95 18.79
N ALA A 33 8.55 -21.40 20.00
CA ALA A 33 8.20 -20.01 20.26
C ALA A 33 9.13 -19.01 19.52
N VAL A 34 10.43 -19.26 19.50
CA VAL A 34 11.40 -18.44 18.78
C VAL A 34 11.17 -18.49 17.27
N ILE A 35 10.96 -19.67 16.72
CA ILE A 35 10.66 -19.86 15.29
C ILE A 35 9.37 -19.11 14.93
N ALA A 36 8.31 -19.27 15.72
CA ALA A 36 7.05 -18.59 15.49
C ALA A 36 7.22 -17.05 15.51
N MET A 37 7.96 -16.52 16.47
CA MET A 37 8.23 -15.10 16.58
C MET A 37 8.98 -14.55 15.35
N ILE A 38 10.02 -15.25 14.91
CA ILE A 38 10.81 -14.86 13.73
C ILE A 38 9.94 -14.91 12.46
N THR A 39 9.14 -15.96 12.31
CA THR A 39 8.28 -16.15 11.13
C THR A 39 7.21 -15.05 11.05
N ILE A 40 6.55 -14.74 12.16
CA ILE A 40 5.55 -13.66 12.21
C ILE A 40 6.22 -12.31 11.96
N GLY A 41 7.37 -12.06 12.57
CA GLY A 41 8.11 -10.80 12.39
C GLY A 41 8.56 -10.57 10.95
N SER A 42 9.10 -11.58 10.29
CA SER A 42 9.52 -11.48 8.88
C SER A 42 8.34 -11.32 7.92
N GLY A 43 7.24 -12.05 8.17
CA GLY A 43 6.02 -11.91 7.38
C GLY A 43 5.39 -10.52 7.48
N THR A 44 5.37 -9.95 8.69
CA THR A 44 4.87 -8.58 8.89
C THR A 44 5.74 -7.54 8.20
N THR A 45 7.06 -7.68 8.28
CA THR A 45 8.00 -6.76 7.62
C THR A 45 7.85 -6.79 6.11
N GLU A 46 7.68 -7.97 5.51
CA GLU A 46 7.49 -8.11 4.08
C GLU A 46 6.15 -7.52 3.62
N LYS A 47 5.10 -7.74 4.38
CA LYS A 47 3.79 -7.13 4.11
C LYS A 47 3.84 -5.60 4.17
N VAL A 48 4.51 -5.03 5.18
CA VAL A 48 4.69 -3.57 5.29
C VAL A 48 5.50 -3.03 4.12
N LYS A 49 6.57 -3.70 3.68
CA LYS A 49 7.33 -3.31 2.48
C LYS A 49 6.46 -3.30 1.23
N GLN A 50 5.64 -4.33 1.03
CA GLN A 50 4.72 -4.40 -0.10
C GLN A 50 3.65 -3.31 -0.04
N ASP A 51 3.10 -3.02 1.14
CA ASP A 51 2.10 -1.97 1.31
C ASP A 51 2.71 -0.58 1.09
N ILE A 52 3.94 -0.33 1.54
CA ILE A 52 4.69 0.91 1.25
C ILE A 52 5.00 1.00 -0.26
N GLY A 53 5.38 -0.10 -0.91
CA GLY A 53 5.61 -0.14 -2.35
C GLY A 53 4.37 0.25 -3.16
N LYS A 54 3.19 -0.19 -2.74
CA LYS A 54 1.90 0.16 -3.37
C LYS A 54 1.50 1.63 -3.17
N LEU A 55 2.00 2.29 -2.14
CA LEU A 55 1.75 3.72 -1.91
C LEU A 55 2.54 4.64 -2.87
N GLY A 56 3.39 4.07 -3.74
CA GLY A 56 4.22 4.82 -4.69
C GLY A 56 5.43 5.43 -3.99
N SER A 57 6.43 4.61 -3.67
CA SER A 57 7.68 5.05 -3.01
C SER A 57 8.44 6.13 -3.81
N ASN A 58 8.14 6.26 -5.10
CA ASN A 58 8.75 7.23 -6.02
C ASN A 58 7.77 8.31 -6.48
N LEU A 59 6.66 8.52 -5.74
CA LEU A 59 5.66 9.52 -6.07
C LEU A 59 5.98 10.85 -5.41
N LEU A 60 6.18 11.90 -6.21
CA LEU A 60 6.26 13.28 -5.75
C LEU A 60 4.92 13.97 -5.97
N VAL A 61 4.31 14.48 -4.91
CA VAL A 61 3.04 15.21 -4.99
C VAL A 61 3.32 16.70 -4.85
N VAL A 62 3.09 17.44 -5.94
CA VAL A 62 3.22 18.90 -5.96
C VAL A 62 1.85 19.53 -5.69
N GLN A 63 1.77 20.34 -4.65
CA GLN A 63 0.53 21.03 -4.28
C GLN A 63 0.77 22.54 -4.22
N PRO A 64 -0.21 23.38 -4.65
CA PRO A 64 -0.09 24.81 -4.48
C PRO A 64 -0.06 25.16 -2.99
N LEU A 65 0.80 26.13 -2.63
CA LEU A 65 0.88 26.65 -1.27
C LEU A 65 -0.47 27.24 -0.85
N ARG A 66 -1.03 26.72 0.23
CA ARG A 66 -2.22 27.31 0.84
C ARG A 66 -1.80 28.54 1.66
N PRO A 67 -2.53 29.66 1.56
CA PRO A 67 -2.24 30.84 2.39
C PRO A 67 -2.40 30.45 3.87
N VAL A 68 -1.35 30.64 4.66
CA VAL A 68 -1.41 30.51 6.11
C VAL A 68 -2.23 31.68 6.64
N ARG A 69 -3.37 31.40 7.23
CA ARG A 69 -4.27 32.39 7.85
C ARG A 69 -3.52 33.05 9.02
N GLY A 70 -3.00 34.29 8.78
CA GLY A 70 -2.31 35.06 9.82
C GLY A 70 -0.96 35.68 9.45
N GLY A 71 -0.39 35.39 8.29
CA GLY A 71 0.83 36.04 7.82
C GLY A 71 0.51 37.16 6.83
N GLY A 72 0.83 38.39 7.19
CA GLY A 72 0.51 39.61 6.42
C GLY A 72 1.35 39.82 5.16
N THR A 73 1.44 38.83 4.29
CA THR A 73 1.94 38.97 2.92
C THR A 73 0.79 38.73 1.95
N ASN A 74 0.60 39.63 1.00
CA ASN A 74 -0.37 39.53 -0.11
C ASN A 74 0.02 38.39 -1.05
N PHE A 75 0.03 37.13 -0.52
CA PHE A 75 0.32 35.96 -1.31
C PHE A 75 -0.99 35.49 -1.95
N THR A 76 -1.15 35.77 -3.22
CA THR A 76 -2.24 35.17 -4.00
C THR A 76 -1.86 33.70 -4.27
N PRO A 77 -2.59 32.74 -3.77
CA PRO A 77 -2.27 31.32 -4.05
C PRO A 77 -2.42 31.11 -5.56
N ARG A 78 -1.30 30.84 -6.22
CA ARG A 78 -1.29 30.48 -7.63
C ARG A 78 -1.74 29.03 -7.72
N THR A 79 -2.86 28.80 -8.37
CA THR A 79 -3.28 27.45 -8.75
C THR A 79 -2.34 26.93 -9.84
N LEU A 80 -2.00 25.66 -9.76
CA LEU A 80 -1.26 24.99 -10.83
C LEU A 80 -2.14 24.98 -12.09
N SER A 81 -1.55 25.32 -13.22
CA SER A 81 -2.19 25.37 -14.53
C SER A 81 -1.76 24.18 -15.38
N GLN A 82 -2.44 23.97 -16.49
CA GLN A 82 -2.05 22.97 -17.47
C GLN A 82 -0.67 23.25 -18.08
N GLN A 83 -0.30 24.54 -18.23
CA GLN A 83 1.03 24.93 -18.70
C GLN A 83 2.14 24.53 -17.72
N ASP A 84 1.87 24.60 -16.41
CA ASP A 84 2.82 24.14 -15.40
C ASP A 84 3.01 22.61 -15.48
N HIS A 85 1.96 21.83 -15.80
CA HIS A 85 2.03 20.40 -16.03
C HIS A 85 2.86 20.06 -17.28
N GLU A 86 2.63 20.73 -18.38
CA GLU A 86 3.38 20.55 -19.64
C GLU A 86 4.87 20.89 -19.44
N GLY A 87 5.16 22.01 -18.75
CA GLY A 87 6.53 22.41 -18.43
C GLY A 87 7.26 21.39 -17.52
N LEU A 88 6.57 20.79 -16.55
CA LEU A 88 7.15 19.75 -15.71
C LEU A 88 7.50 18.50 -16.52
N TYR A 89 6.70 18.15 -17.50
CA TYR A 89 6.96 16.99 -18.36
C TYR A 89 8.19 17.19 -19.26
N GLU A 90 8.41 18.43 -19.73
CA GLU A 90 9.54 18.76 -20.62
C GLU A 90 10.85 18.99 -19.87
N GLU A 91 10.81 19.54 -18.65
CA GLU A 91 12.01 19.93 -17.89
C GLU A 91 12.57 18.83 -16.99
N LEU A 92 11.76 17.83 -16.62
CA LEU A 92 12.18 16.80 -15.68
C LEU A 92 12.79 15.59 -16.41
N GLU A 93 14.04 15.30 -16.13
CA GLU A 93 14.71 14.08 -16.55
C GLU A 93 14.40 12.92 -15.56
N ASN A 94 14.32 11.69 -16.05
CA ASN A 94 14.08 10.48 -15.26
C ASN A 94 12.71 10.39 -14.58
N VAL A 95 11.69 11.04 -15.10
CA VAL A 95 10.31 10.91 -14.67
C VAL A 95 9.58 9.92 -15.59
N ILE A 96 8.90 8.95 -14.99
CA ILE A 96 8.16 7.90 -15.73
C ILE A 96 6.81 8.45 -16.22
N ALA A 97 6.13 9.22 -15.37
CA ALA A 97 4.83 9.80 -15.66
C ALA A 97 4.63 11.09 -14.85
N VAL A 98 3.99 12.08 -15.45
CA VAL A 98 3.53 13.30 -14.79
C VAL A 98 2.04 13.40 -15.00
N SER A 99 1.28 13.52 -13.92
CA SER A 99 -0.18 13.56 -13.98
C SER A 99 -0.74 14.76 -13.24
N ALA A 100 -1.71 15.40 -13.85
CA ALA A 100 -2.52 16.41 -13.19
C ALA A 100 -3.73 15.76 -12.51
N ALA A 101 -3.98 16.11 -11.24
CA ALA A 101 -5.11 15.59 -10.49
C ALA A 101 -5.91 16.70 -9.82
N ALA A 102 -7.21 16.71 -10.02
CA ALA A 102 -8.14 17.60 -9.33
C ALA A 102 -9.12 16.76 -8.49
N GLN A 103 -9.27 17.10 -7.22
CA GLN A 103 -10.11 16.35 -6.31
C GLN A 103 -11.29 17.16 -5.82
N ARG A 104 -12.47 16.53 -5.82
CA ARG A 104 -13.70 17.12 -5.29
C ARG A 104 -14.55 16.07 -4.60
N THR A 105 -15.10 16.40 -3.43
CA THR A 105 -16.11 15.57 -2.80
C THR A 105 -17.46 15.83 -3.46
N VAL A 106 -18.10 14.75 -3.94
CA VAL A 106 -19.44 14.80 -4.54
C VAL A 106 -20.34 13.78 -3.85
N ARG A 107 -21.64 14.00 -3.94
CA ARG A 107 -22.64 13.02 -3.51
C ARG A 107 -23.04 12.17 -4.71
N VAL A 108 -22.79 10.88 -4.60
CA VAL A 108 -23.25 9.87 -5.57
C VAL A 108 -24.57 9.33 -5.07
N VAL A 109 -25.54 9.19 -5.96
CA VAL A 109 -26.89 8.71 -5.67
C VAL A 109 -27.19 7.53 -6.58
N ASN A 110 -27.67 6.43 -5.99
CA ASN A 110 -28.16 5.27 -6.71
C ASN A 110 -29.49 4.83 -6.08
N GLY A 111 -30.60 5.18 -6.70
CA GLY A 111 -31.94 4.95 -6.15
C GLY A 111 -32.13 5.65 -4.79
N PRO A 112 -32.46 4.92 -3.73
CA PRO A 112 -32.66 5.49 -2.38
C PRO A 112 -31.35 5.80 -1.66
N ASP A 113 -30.23 5.21 -2.13
CA ASP A 113 -28.96 5.30 -1.44
C ASP A 113 -28.14 6.50 -1.91
N ASN A 114 -27.43 7.13 -0.99
CA ASN A 114 -26.54 8.23 -1.29
C ASN A 114 -25.25 8.15 -0.47
N LEU A 115 -24.12 8.45 -1.10
CA LEU A 115 -22.81 8.40 -0.50
C LEU A 115 -21.99 9.64 -0.90
N ALA A 116 -21.34 10.26 0.09
CA ALA A 116 -20.36 11.30 -0.19
C ALA A 116 -19.02 10.62 -0.53
N VAL A 117 -18.56 10.79 -1.77
CA VAL A 117 -17.30 10.20 -2.25
C VAL A 117 -16.37 11.28 -2.77
N GLN A 118 -15.07 11.04 -2.63
CA GLN A 118 -14.07 11.87 -3.26
C GLN A 118 -13.89 11.41 -4.70
N VAL A 119 -14.14 12.30 -5.64
CA VAL A 119 -13.89 12.07 -7.07
C VAL A 119 -12.61 12.78 -7.45
N THR A 120 -11.73 12.07 -8.13
CA THR A 120 -10.48 12.59 -8.68
C THR A 120 -10.62 12.63 -10.20
N GLY A 121 -10.56 13.82 -10.78
CA GLY A 121 -10.39 13.99 -12.22
C GLY A 121 -8.91 13.96 -12.55
N THR A 122 -8.52 13.16 -13.53
CA THR A 122 -7.12 12.90 -13.84
C THR A 122 -6.96 12.37 -15.28
N ASP A 123 -5.72 12.27 -15.72
CA ASP A 123 -5.30 11.66 -16.98
C ASP A 123 -4.90 10.17 -16.79
N THR A 124 -4.44 9.53 -17.86
CA THR A 124 -4.00 8.13 -17.85
C THR A 124 -2.68 7.93 -17.11
N ASP A 125 -1.81 8.95 -17.08
CA ASP A 125 -0.51 8.89 -16.44
C ASP A 125 -0.62 8.76 -14.92
N TYR A 126 -1.75 9.17 -14.35
CA TYR A 126 -2.06 8.98 -12.94
C TYR A 126 -2.02 7.50 -12.50
N PHE A 127 -2.50 6.61 -13.35
CA PHE A 127 -2.50 5.18 -13.05
C PHE A 127 -1.10 4.59 -13.14
N ILE A 128 -0.30 5.07 -14.09
CA ILE A 128 1.11 4.69 -14.23
C ILE A 128 1.91 5.18 -13.00
N ALA A 129 1.75 6.45 -12.62
CA ALA A 129 2.45 7.04 -11.49
C ALA A 129 2.11 6.35 -10.15
N ARG A 130 0.89 5.81 -10.02
CA ARG A 130 0.42 5.11 -8.81
C ARG A 130 0.49 3.60 -8.89
N ASP A 131 0.95 3.04 -10.01
CA ASP A 131 0.93 1.59 -10.28
C ASP A 131 -0.47 0.97 -10.04
N TRP A 132 -1.51 1.68 -10.51
CA TRP A 132 -2.88 1.24 -10.35
C TRP A 132 -3.38 0.51 -11.60
N ASN A 133 -3.96 -0.65 -11.37
CA ASN A 133 -4.58 -1.47 -12.40
C ASN A 133 -6.06 -1.70 -12.08
N ALA A 134 -6.88 -1.87 -13.12
CA ALA A 134 -8.28 -2.24 -12.95
C ALA A 134 -8.38 -3.72 -12.57
N SER A 135 -9.05 -4.03 -11.46
CA SER A 135 -9.35 -5.42 -11.08
C SER A 135 -10.48 -6.01 -11.91
N LEU A 136 -11.41 -5.16 -12.36
CA LEU A 136 -12.51 -5.50 -13.24
C LEU A 136 -12.65 -4.42 -14.32
N GLY A 137 -12.91 -4.83 -15.55
CA GLY A 137 -13.04 -3.89 -16.67
C GLY A 137 -11.68 -3.43 -17.20
N ARG A 138 -11.55 -2.14 -17.52
CA ARG A 138 -10.34 -1.53 -18.07
C ARG A 138 -10.15 -0.10 -17.57
N LEU A 139 -8.95 0.39 -17.65
CA LEU A 139 -8.66 1.81 -17.52
C LEU A 139 -9.19 2.57 -18.75
N PHE A 140 -9.47 3.86 -18.59
CA PHE A 140 -9.81 4.70 -19.73
C PHE A 140 -8.54 5.05 -20.54
N THR A 141 -8.76 5.32 -21.81
CA THR A 141 -7.69 5.64 -22.77
C THR A 141 -7.43 7.14 -22.82
N ASP A 142 -6.26 7.55 -23.35
CA ASP A 142 -5.93 8.94 -23.59
C ASP A 142 -6.94 9.65 -24.48
N ALA A 143 -7.47 8.94 -25.49
CA ALA A 143 -8.50 9.52 -26.36
C ALA A 143 -9.79 9.81 -25.61
N GLU A 144 -10.18 8.96 -24.66
CA GLU A 144 -11.36 9.15 -23.81
C GLU A 144 -11.12 10.30 -22.79
N ALA A 145 -9.91 10.37 -22.22
CA ALA A 145 -9.56 11.44 -21.30
C ALA A 145 -9.55 12.81 -21.99
N ARG A 146 -8.89 12.94 -23.14
CA ARG A 146 -8.83 14.20 -23.90
C ARG A 146 -10.15 14.54 -24.59
N GLY A 147 -10.91 13.53 -25.01
CA GLY A 147 -12.21 13.71 -25.64
C GLY A 147 -13.35 14.06 -24.67
N GLY A 148 -13.09 14.05 -23.36
CA GLY A 148 -14.11 14.31 -22.35
C GLY A 148 -15.20 13.25 -22.33
N ALA A 149 -14.87 11.98 -22.59
CA ALA A 149 -15.82 10.88 -22.57
C ALA A 149 -16.37 10.68 -21.14
N ASN A 150 -17.66 10.35 -21.04
CA ASN A 150 -18.32 10.09 -19.76
C ASN A 150 -17.95 8.68 -19.26
N VAL A 151 -16.70 8.50 -18.89
CA VAL A 151 -16.16 7.25 -18.31
C VAL A 151 -15.64 7.51 -16.91
N CYS A 152 -15.77 6.54 -16.03
CA CYS A 152 -15.23 6.60 -14.68
C CYS A 152 -14.76 5.23 -14.19
N LEU A 153 -13.83 5.26 -13.26
CA LEU A 153 -13.39 4.11 -12.50
C LEU A 153 -13.96 4.21 -11.08
N ILE A 154 -14.56 3.15 -10.61
CA ILE A 154 -15.21 3.10 -9.32
C ILE A 154 -14.36 2.25 -8.38
N GLY A 155 -14.03 2.79 -7.21
CA GLY A 155 -13.33 2.04 -6.17
C GLY A 155 -14.18 0.92 -5.59
N GLU A 156 -13.56 -0.16 -5.16
CA GLU A 156 -14.25 -1.34 -4.62
C GLU A 156 -15.17 -1.01 -3.44
N THR A 157 -14.77 -0.09 -2.59
CA THR A 157 -15.62 0.37 -1.46
C THR A 157 -16.93 0.98 -1.93
N VAL A 158 -16.89 1.78 -3.01
CA VAL A 158 -18.10 2.39 -3.59
C VAL A 158 -18.95 1.32 -4.28
N ARG A 159 -18.30 0.42 -5.04
CA ARG A 159 -18.99 -0.69 -5.72
C ARG A 159 -19.72 -1.62 -4.76
N SER A 160 -19.16 -1.87 -3.58
CA SER A 160 -19.76 -2.78 -2.59
C SER A 160 -20.91 -2.15 -1.80
N GLN A 161 -21.08 -0.83 -1.87
CA GLN A 161 -22.17 -0.12 -1.21
C GLN A 161 -23.39 0.14 -2.08
N PHE A 162 -23.26 -0.06 -3.38
CA PHE A 162 -24.31 0.07 -4.38
C PHE A 162 -24.55 -1.24 -5.14
#